data_f279d5e6da6d6bb0442d71ab10fd2e3e
#
_entry.id   f279d5e6da6d6bb0442d71ab10fd2e3e
#
_cell.length_a   1.000
_cell.length_b   1.000
_cell.length_c   1.000
_cell.angle_alpha   90.00
_cell.angle_beta   90.00
_cell.angle_gamma   90.00
#
_symmetry.space_group_name_H-M   'P 1'
#
loop_
_entity.id
_entity.type
_entity.pdbx_description
1 polymer ?
#
loop_
_entity_poly.entity_id
_entity_poly.type
_entity_poly.pdbx_seq_one_letter_code
_entity_poly.pdbx_strand_id
1 'polypeptide(L)'
;RIEDFAVESIWLNKMNSEDYEKLNNFFWFFSLDLKSSKKSTQSVISNWINNNNKYNKDSWEFDITAKRIIAWLSNHQLTYEDSEKEYRSIFNHMIQKQTNHLLNEIKNSNEVENKMIGCAAIILTGLAYKNKKVYLENGLNLLKNIIKSSIDNQGFPKSRNIKQLVFYLKYIIIIREWFKESQNIIPEYIDETIYYLGSSYAFIYQNINNDIFFNGNYLSDNQEFNQYLKRFGYTFKNEVKELAGYAILRNKKIILTMDIGSSPNKDFSKDYQAGALSFE
;
A
#
# COMPACT_ATOMS: atom_id res chain seq x y z
N ARG A 1 -10.72 8.14 26.68
CA ARG A 1 -9.69 7.52 27.55
C ARG A 1 -9.86 6.03 27.39
N ILE A 2 -8.89 5.36 26.79
CA ILE A 2 -8.75 3.91 26.86
C ILE A 2 -8.09 3.69 28.23
N GLU A 3 -8.83 3.21 29.21
CA GLU A 3 -8.27 2.83 30.50
C GLU A 3 -7.47 1.54 30.32
N ASP A 4 -6.37 1.39 31.06
CA ASP A 4 -5.45 0.24 30.91
C ASP A 4 -6.15 -1.13 31.01
N PHE A 5 -7.27 -1.20 31.71
CA PHE A 5 -8.10 -2.40 31.85
C PHE A 5 -8.80 -2.82 30.53
N ALA A 6 -9.02 -1.89 29.60
CA ALA A 6 -9.67 -2.18 28.31
C ALA A 6 -8.70 -2.77 27.27
N VAL A 7 -7.39 -2.54 27.41
CA VAL A 7 -6.39 -2.97 26.42
C VAL A 7 -6.22 -4.48 26.40
N GLU A 8 -6.22 -5.15 27.54
CA GLU A 8 -6.08 -6.61 27.61
C GLU A 8 -7.30 -7.33 27.03
N SER A 9 -8.49 -6.78 27.19
CA SER A 9 -9.72 -7.37 26.68
C SER A 9 -9.87 -7.28 25.16
N ILE A 10 -9.17 -6.37 24.48
CA ILE A 10 -9.24 -6.19 23.03
C ILE A 10 -8.86 -7.49 22.30
N TRP A 11 -7.85 -8.20 22.79
CA TRP A 11 -7.30 -9.40 22.14
C TRP A 11 -8.01 -10.70 22.54
N LEU A 12 -8.85 -10.67 23.59
CA LEU A 12 -9.52 -11.83 24.15
C LEU A 12 -10.93 -12.05 23.57
N ASN A 13 -11.49 -11.06 22.90
CA ASN A 13 -12.85 -11.15 22.35
C ASN A 13 -12.88 -12.07 21.11
N LYS A 14 -13.88 -12.93 21.04
CA LYS A 14 -14.19 -13.68 19.82
C LYS A 14 -14.65 -12.70 18.74
N MET A 15 -13.86 -12.57 17.69
CA MET A 15 -14.13 -11.72 16.53
C MET A 15 -14.38 -12.59 15.29
N ASN A 16 -15.09 -12.05 14.30
CA ASN A 16 -15.09 -12.63 12.97
C ASN A 16 -13.71 -12.43 12.31
N SER A 17 -13.44 -13.12 11.21
CA SER A 17 -12.14 -13.09 10.52
C SER A 17 -11.76 -11.68 10.05
N GLU A 18 -12.73 -10.91 9.56
CA GLU A 18 -12.50 -9.56 9.02
C GLU A 18 -12.14 -8.55 10.12
N ASP A 19 -12.83 -8.57 11.24
CA ASP A 19 -12.54 -7.69 12.38
C ASP A 19 -11.20 -8.06 13.02
N TYR A 20 -10.89 -9.36 13.09
CA TYR A 20 -9.60 -9.84 13.57
C TYR A 20 -8.45 -9.34 12.70
N GLU A 21 -8.58 -9.40 11.36
CA GLU A 21 -7.61 -8.85 10.43
C GLU A 21 -7.44 -7.34 10.61
N LYS A 22 -8.55 -6.59 10.64
CA LYS A 22 -8.54 -5.13 10.84
C LYS A 22 -7.86 -4.73 12.15
N LEU A 23 -8.11 -5.49 13.21
CA LEU A 23 -7.47 -5.24 14.51
C LEU A 23 -5.97 -5.51 14.47
N ASN A 24 -5.55 -6.65 13.91
CA ASN A 24 -4.16 -7.10 13.93
C ASN A 24 -3.26 -6.41 12.90
N ASN A 25 -3.81 -5.78 11.85
CA ASN A 25 -3.03 -5.01 10.88
C ASN A 25 -2.70 -3.59 11.33
N PHE A 26 -3.35 -3.08 12.36
CA PHE A 26 -3.11 -1.76 12.96
C PHE A 26 -3.33 -0.56 12.04
N PHE A 27 -3.93 -0.71 10.87
CA PHE A 27 -4.18 0.44 9.97
C PHE A 27 -5.13 1.48 10.59
N TRP A 28 -5.94 1.09 11.59
CA TRP A 28 -6.74 2.03 12.36
C TRP A 28 -5.91 3.08 13.13
N PHE A 29 -4.59 2.87 13.30
CA PHE A 29 -3.69 3.90 13.84
C PHE A 29 -3.62 5.16 12.97
N PHE A 30 -3.84 5.05 11.66
CA PHE A 30 -3.92 6.22 10.78
C PHE A 30 -5.14 7.10 11.02
N SER A 31 -6.15 6.59 11.73
CA SER A 31 -7.33 7.35 12.17
C SER A 31 -7.16 8.00 13.55
N LEU A 32 -6.03 7.74 14.25
CA LEU A 32 -5.76 8.33 15.54
C LEU A 32 -5.31 9.79 15.38
N ASP A 33 -5.87 10.68 16.18
CA ASP A 33 -5.37 12.04 16.28
C ASP A 33 -3.99 12.05 17.00
N LEU A 34 -3.10 12.95 16.60
CA LEU A 34 -1.83 13.20 17.29
C LEU A 34 -1.99 13.61 18.77
N LYS A 35 -3.20 14.02 19.18
CA LYS A 35 -3.58 14.23 20.56
C LYS A 35 -3.83 12.94 21.35
N SER A 36 -3.90 11.79 20.65
CA SER A 36 -4.03 10.49 21.30
C SER A 36 -2.87 10.25 22.26
N SER A 37 -3.17 9.60 23.38
CA SER A 37 -2.14 9.33 24.37
C SER A 37 -1.09 8.38 23.82
N LYS A 38 0.18 8.83 23.76
CA LYS A 38 1.34 7.99 23.41
C LYS A 38 1.42 6.76 24.32
N LYS A 39 1.17 6.93 25.62
CA LYS A 39 1.19 5.83 26.59
C LYS A 39 0.15 4.75 26.26
N SER A 40 -1.09 5.14 25.95
CA SER A 40 -2.13 4.18 25.58
C SER A 40 -1.78 3.44 24.28
N THR A 41 -1.24 4.14 23.28
CA THR A 41 -0.81 3.53 22.01
C THR A 41 0.32 2.53 22.23
N GLN A 42 1.33 2.90 23.03
CA GLN A 42 2.46 2.03 23.39
C GLN A 42 2.04 0.85 24.24
N SER A 43 1.07 1.03 25.14
CA SER A 43 0.48 -0.06 25.93
C SER A 43 -0.27 -1.08 25.06
N VAL A 44 -1.03 -0.62 24.07
CA VAL A 44 -1.69 -1.50 23.08
C VAL A 44 -0.68 -2.34 22.32
N ILE A 45 0.41 -1.71 21.85
CA ILE A 45 1.49 -2.42 21.13
C ILE A 45 2.19 -3.43 22.06
N SER A 46 2.54 -3.02 23.28
CA SER A 46 3.19 -3.91 24.25
C SER A 46 2.33 -5.14 24.54
N ASN A 47 1.04 -4.92 24.76
CA ASN A 47 0.09 -6.00 25.02
C ASN A 47 -0.02 -6.94 23.81
N TRP A 48 -0.11 -6.38 22.59
CA TRP A 48 -0.09 -7.20 21.38
C TRP A 48 1.19 -8.04 21.27
N ILE A 49 2.37 -7.44 21.51
CA ILE A 49 3.65 -8.13 21.46
C ILE A 49 3.70 -9.28 22.47
N ASN A 50 3.23 -9.06 23.67
CA ASN A 50 3.22 -10.09 24.74
C ASN A 50 2.37 -11.30 24.33
N ASN A 51 1.24 -11.07 23.67
CA ASN A 51 0.32 -12.13 23.23
C ASN A 51 0.75 -12.81 21.92
N ASN A 52 1.52 -12.11 21.07
CA ASN A 52 1.85 -12.55 19.71
C ASN A 52 3.36 -12.59 19.45
N ASN A 53 4.19 -12.74 20.47
CA ASN A 53 5.65 -12.79 20.31
C ASN A 53 6.15 -14.05 19.58
N LYS A 54 5.35 -15.10 19.49
CA LYS A 54 5.60 -16.29 18.69
C LYS A 54 4.76 -16.24 17.42
N TYR A 55 5.27 -16.93 16.39
CA TYR A 55 4.50 -17.09 15.15
C TYR A 55 3.12 -17.71 15.45
N ASN A 56 2.11 -17.09 14.90
CA ASN A 56 0.72 -17.54 14.90
C ASN A 56 0.18 -17.29 13.49
N LYS A 57 -0.40 -18.31 12.86
CA LYS A 57 -0.85 -18.25 11.48
C LYS A 57 -1.75 -17.04 11.20
N ASP A 58 -2.69 -16.76 12.11
CA ASP A 58 -3.70 -15.73 11.88
C ASP A 58 -3.14 -14.32 12.09
N SER A 59 -2.42 -14.09 13.21
CA SER A 59 -1.88 -12.75 13.53
C SER A 59 -0.57 -12.42 12.79
N TRP A 60 0.11 -13.42 12.21
CA TRP A 60 1.35 -13.27 11.44
C TRP A 60 1.15 -13.52 9.94
N GLU A 61 -0.06 -13.57 9.47
CA GLU A 61 -0.33 -13.63 8.04
C GLU A 61 0.41 -12.51 7.31
N PHE A 62 0.86 -12.79 6.10
CA PHE A 62 1.85 -11.97 5.39
C PHE A 62 1.42 -10.51 5.22
N ASP A 63 0.20 -10.28 4.72
CA ASP A 63 -0.32 -8.93 4.49
C ASP A 63 -0.68 -8.20 5.78
N ILE A 64 -1.22 -8.90 6.79
CA ILE A 64 -1.49 -8.37 8.13
C ILE A 64 -0.19 -7.89 8.78
N THR A 65 0.87 -8.69 8.70
CA THR A 65 2.19 -8.35 9.24
C THR A 65 2.79 -7.14 8.52
N ALA A 66 2.70 -7.08 7.20
CA ALA A 66 3.20 -5.98 6.41
C ALA A 66 2.48 -4.66 6.74
N LYS A 67 1.14 -4.69 6.77
CA LYS A 67 0.31 -3.55 7.16
C LYS A 67 0.65 -3.05 8.57
N ARG A 68 0.83 -3.97 9.53
CA ARG A 68 1.20 -3.64 10.92
C ARG A 68 2.56 -2.94 11.01
N ILE A 69 3.59 -3.44 10.31
CA ILE A 69 4.89 -2.77 10.26
C ILE A 69 4.75 -1.35 9.74
N ILE A 70 4.01 -1.18 8.63
CA ILE A 70 3.75 0.14 8.05
C ILE A 70 3.04 1.04 9.07
N ALA A 71 1.98 0.55 9.71
CA ALA A 71 1.21 1.32 10.68
C ALA A 71 2.07 1.75 11.88
N TRP A 72 2.89 0.84 12.42
CA TRP A 72 3.72 1.16 13.58
C TRP A 72 4.84 2.14 13.26
N LEU A 73 5.54 1.96 12.14
CA LEU A 73 6.67 2.83 11.78
C LEU A 73 6.21 4.19 11.25
N SER A 74 5.12 4.25 10.46
CA SER A 74 4.61 5.53 9.95
C SER A 74 3.99 6.41 11.05
N ASN A 75 3.53 5.82 12.15
CA ASN A 75 3.00 6.56 13.30
C ASN A 75 4.02 6.70 14.44
N HIS A 76 5.32 6.77 14.14
CA HIS A 76 6.41 6.76 15.14
C HIS A 76 6.25 7.79 16.26
N GLN A 77 5.61 8.92 15.99
CA GLN A 77 5.32 9.94 17.00
C GLN A 77 4.44 9.41 18.14
N LEU A 78 3.50 8.51 17.84
CA LEU A 78 2.62 7.90 18.84
C LEU A 78 3.18 6.57 19.36
N THR A 79 3.82 5.81 18.48
CA THR A 79 4.20 4.43 18.76
C THR A 79 5.59 4.30 19.39
N TYR A 80 6.48 5.28 19.19
CA TYR A 80 7.88 5.14 19.54
C TYR A 80 8.50 6.34 20.28
N GLU A 81 8.14 7.58 19.90
CA GLU A 81 8.70 8.77 20.55
C GLU A 81 8.34 8.84 22.03
N ASP A 82 9.27 9.40 22.83
CA ASP A 82 9.14 9.57 24.28
C ASP A 82 8.86 8.28 25.07
N SER A 83 9.11 7.11 24.46
CA SER A 83 8.92 5.82 25.12
C SER A 83 10.14 5.42 25.97
N GLU A 84 9.90 4.49 26.90
CA GLU A 84 10.94 3.95 27.77
C GLU A 84 11.92 3.05 26.99
N LYS A 85 13.16 2.93 27.50
CA LYS A 85 14.23 2.16 26.83
C LYS A 85 13.88 0.68 26.66
N GLU A 86 13.21 0.09 27.64
CA GLU A 86 12.78 -1.30 27.59
C GLU A 86 11.73 -1.53 26.49
N TYR A 87 10.73 -0.64 26.42
CA TYR A 87 9.74 -0.70 25.35
C TYR A 87 10.41 -0.58 23.97
N ARG A 88 11.31 0.38 23.78
CA ARG A 88 12.06 0.55 22.51
C ARG A 88 12.80 -0.71 22.10
N SER A 89 13.43 -1.39 23.06
CA SER A 89 14.15 -2.64 22.80
C SER A 89 13.19 -3.73 22.29
N ILE A 90 12.07 -3.91 22.96
CA ILE A 90 11.05 -4.92 22.58
C ILE A 90 10.41 -4.58 21.24
N PHE A 91 10.03 -3.31 21.02
CA PHE A 91 9.47 -2.81 19.78
C PHE A 91 10.43 -3.06 18.60
N ASN A 92 11.68 -2.62 18.71
CA ASN A 92 12.69 -2.79 17.66
C ASN A 92 12.96 -4.26 17.34
N HIS A 93 13.02 -5.12 18.38
CA HIS A 93 13.17 -6.55 18.19
C HIS A 93 11.98 -7.15 17.42
N MET A 94 10.75 -6.75 17.77
CA MET A 94 9.54 -7.24 17.13
C MET A 94 9.44 -6.79 15.65
N ILE A 95 9.76 -5.52 15.35
CA ILE A 95 9.80 -5.03 13.95
C ILE A 95 10.79 -5.86 13.13
N GLN A 96 12.02 -6.06 13.63
CA GLN A 96 13.02 -6.85 12.91
C GLN A 96 12.59 -8.31 12.71
N LYS A 97 11.97 -8.92 13.72
CA LYS A 97 11.45 -10.29 13.65
C LYS A 97 10.35 -10.42 12.57
N GLN A 98 9.41 -9.48 12.54
CA GLN A 98 8.34 -9.44 11.54
C GLN A 98 8.89 -9.16 10.13
N THR A 99 9.87 -8.26 9.99
CA THR A 99 10.50 -7.98 8.70
C THR A 99 11.24 -9.19 8.15
N ASN A 100 11.95 -9.94 9.01
CA ASN A 100 12.58 -11.19 8.60
C ASN A 100 11.55 -12.24 8.18
N HIS A 101 10.41 -12.32 8.87
CA HIS A 101 9.31 -13.19 8.46
C HIS A 101 8.80 -12.80 7.05
N LEU A 102 8.57 -11.50 6.77
CA LEU A 102 8.17 -11.05 5.44
C LEU A 102 9.19 -11.41 4.37
N LEU A 103 10.48 -11.24 4.62
CA LEU A 103 11.55 -11.59 3.67
C LEU A 103 11.56 -13.08 3.33
N ASN A 104 11.25 -13.94 4.28
CA ASN A 104 11.18 -15.39 4.07
C ASN A 104 9.92 -15.78 3.29
N GLU A 105 8.77 -15.15 3.59
CA GLU A 105 7.47 -15.53 3.05
C GLU A 105 7.11 -14.84 1.73
N ILE A 106 7.76 -13.76 1.34
CA ILE A 106 7.37 -12.97 0.16
C ILE A 106 7.37 -13.78 -1.15
N LYS A 107 8.17 -14.83 -1.23
CA LYS A 107 8.21 -15.73 -2.38
C LYS A 107 6.97 -16.63 -2.47
N ASN A 108 6.37 -16.92 -1.33
CA ASN A 108 5.20 -17.78 -1.19
C ASN A 108 3.89 -17.03 -1.40
N SER A 109 3.91 -15.69 -1.32
CA SER A 109 2.73 -14.88 -1.63
C SER A 109 2.41 -14.98 -3.13
N ASN A 110 1.17 -15.29 -3.47
CA ASN A 110 0.72 -15.39 -4.86
C ASN A 110 0.16 -14.07 -5.40
N GLU A 111 -0.34 -13.21 -4.53
CA GLU A 111 -0.97 -11.95 -4.92
C GLU A 111 0.07 -10.84 -5.01
N VAL A 112 0.09 -10.14 -6.15
CA VAL A 112 1.06 -9.08 -6.43
C VAL A 112 0.84 -7.90 -5.50
N GLU A 113 -0.40 -7.59 -5.15
CA GLU A 113 -0.76 -6.55 -4.19
C GLU A 113 -0.14 -6.83 -2.82
N ASN A 114 -0.26 -8.06 -2.33
CA ASN A 114 0.34 -8.45 -1.06
C ASN A 114 1.87 -8.37 -1.12
N LYS A 115 2.50 -8.77 -2.24
CA LYS A 115 3.94 -8.58 -2.45
C LYS A 115 4.34 -7.10 -2.41
N MET A 116 3.54 -6.20 -3.00
CA MET A 116 3.80 -4.76 -2.99
C MET A 116 3.73 -4.21 -1.56
N ILE A 117 2.71 -4.58 -0.78
CA ILE A 117 2.58 -4.15 0.62
C ILE A 117 3.76 -4.66 1.45
N GLY A 118 4.12 -5.95 1.32
CA GLY A 118 5.26 -6.54 1.99
C GLY A 118 6.58 -5.87 1.61
N CYS A 119 6.78 -5.58 0.33
CA CYS A 119 7.94 -4.86 -0.18
C CYS A 119 8.03 -3.45 0.43
N ALA A 120 6.91 -2.72 0.48
CA ALA A 120 6.85 -1.39 1.10
C ALA A 120 7.20 -1.44 2.59
N ALA A 121 6.70 -2.42 3.34
CA ALA A 121 7.05 -2.62 4.75
C ALA A 121 8.55 -2.90 4.96
N ILE A 122 9.16 -3.72 4.11
CA ILE A 122 10.59 -4.04 4.16
C ILE A 122 11.43 -2.78 3.88
N ILE A 123 11.06 -1.99 2.85
CA ILE A 123 11.73 -0.73 2.52
C ILE A 123 11.62 0.25 3.69
N LEU A 124 10.43 0.45 4.25
CA LEU A 124 10.22 1.35 5.38
C LEU A 124 11.07 0.93 6.59
N THR A 125 11.15 -0.38 6.88
CA THR A 125 12.03 -0.89 7.93
C THR A 125 13.50 -0.56 7.62
N GLY A 126 13.96 -0.73 6.39
CA GLY A 126 15.32 -0.41 5.99
C GLY A 126 15.66 1.08 6.11
N LEU A 127 14.69 1.96 5.84
CA LEU A 127 14.83 3.41 6.02
C LEU A 127 14.84 3.80 7.50
N ALA A 128 14.02 3.15 8.34
CA ALA A 128 13.97 3.41 9.78
C ALA A 128 15.21 2.90 10.53
N TYR A 129 15.79 1.79 10.10
CA TYR A 129 16.94 1.15 10.77
C TYR A 129 18.21 1.23 9.90
N LYS A 130 18.85 2.40 9.87
CA LYS A 130 20.04 2.71 9.04
C LYS A 130 21.21 1.71 9.20
N ASN A 131 21.33 1.04 10.35
CA ASN A 131 22.32 0.00 10.60
C ASN A 131 21.98 -1.36 9.97
N LYS A 132 20.81 -1.53 9.40
CA LYS A 132 20.30 -2.74 8.76
C LYS A 132 20.10 -2.55 7.25
N LYS A 133 21.16 -2.12 6.55
CA LYS A 133 21.14 -1.84 5.09
C LYS A 133 20.55 -2.96 4.26
N VAL A 134 20.70 -4.21 4.70
CA VAL A 134 20.19 -5.41 4.01
C VAL A 134 18.66 -5.35 3.79
N TYR A 135 17.89 -4.74 4.68
CA TYR A 135 16.44 -4.59 4.48
C TYR A 135 16.13 -3.65 3.32
N LEU A 136 16.82 -2.50 3.25
CA LEU A 136 16.63 -1.54 2.18
C LEU A 136 17.06 -2.12 0.82
N GLU A 137 18.20 -2.76 0.75
CA GLU A 137 18.71 -3.39 -0.47
C GLU A 137 17.78 -4.49 -0.99
N ASN A 138 17.33 -5.40 -0.12
CA ASN A 138 16.37 -6.43 -0.49
C ASN A 138 15.03 -5.83 -0.91
N GLY A 139 14.52 -4.84 -0.16
CA GLY A 139 13.27 -4.17 -0.49
C GLY A 139 13.32 -3.49 -1.87
N LEU A 140 14.40 -2.77 -2.19
CA LEU A 140 14.57 -2.12 -3.49
C LEU A 140 14.70 -3.13 -4.64
N ASN A 141 15.40 -4.25 -4.43
CA ASN A 141 15.48 -5.31 -5.43
C ASN A 141 14.11 -5.97 -5.67
N LEU A 142 13.35 -6.20 -4.62
CA LEU A 142 11.97 -6.71 -4.71
C LEU A 142 11.06 -5.73 -5.45
N LEU A 143 11.15 -4.43 -5.15
CA LEU A 143 10.37 -3.40 -5.82
C LEU A 143 10.63 -3.36 -7.32
N LYS A 144 11.91 -3.39 -7.73
CA LYS A 144 12.27 -3.47 -9.16
C LYS A 144 11.66 -4.69 -9.85
N ASN A 145 11.68 -5.84 -9.18
CA ASN A 145 11.11 -7.06 -9.73
C ASN A 145 9.58 -6.98 -9.86
N ILE A 146 8.90 -6.42 -8.86
CA ILE A 146 7.45 -6.20 -8.88
C ILE A 146 7.07 -5.25 -10.02
N ILE A 147 7.75 -4.12 -10.15
CA ILE A 147 7.52 -3.15 -11.23
C ILE A 147 7.69 -3.84 -12.59
N LYS A 148 8.81 -4.52 -12.81
CA LYS A 148 9.11 -5.22 -14.08
C LYS A 148 8.09 -6.30 -14.41
N SER A 149 7.59 -7.04 -13.42
CA SER A 149 6.65 -8.15 -13.64
C SER A 149 5.21 -7.68 -13.83
N SER A 150 4.81 -6.57 -13.21
CA SER A 150 3.40 -6.19 -13.06
C SER A 150 2.98 -4.95 -13.85
N ILE A 151 3.93 -4.12 -14.26
CA ILE A 151 3.69 -2.88 -15.01
C ILE A 151 4.28 -3.04 -16.41
N ASP A 152 3.56 -2.57 -17.42
CA ASP A 152 4.04 -2.55 -18.81
C ASP A 152 4.91 -1.33 -19.09
N ASN A 153 5.42 -1.22 -20.31
CA ASN A 153 6.28 -0.12 -20.74
C ASN A 153 5.54 1.21 -20.96
N GLN A 154 4.21 1.21 -20.89
CA GLN A 154 3.37 2.42 -20.97
C GLN A 154 3.00 2.93 -19.56
N GLY A 155 3.42 2.23 -18.50
CA GLY A 155 3.08 2.56 -17.13
C GLY A 155 1.67 2.13 -16.74
N PHE A 156 1.17 1.03 -17.32
CA PHE A 156 -0.13 0.47 -16.96
C PHE A 156 0.04 -0.93 -16.37
N PRO A 157 -0.85 -1.36 -15.45
CA PRO A 157 -0.83 -2.74 -14.97
C PRO A 157 -1.01 -3.74 -16.13
N LYS A 158 -0.16 -4.77 -16.20
CA LYS A 158 -0.27 -5.83 -17.22
C LYS A 158 -1.59 -6.59 -17.16
N SER A 159 -2.25 -6.59 -16.01
CA SER A 159 -3.61 -7.10 -15.83
C SER A 159 -4.67 -6.25 -16.52
N ARG A 160 -4.32 -5.02 -16.89
CA ARG A 160 -5.26 -3.98 -17.35
C ARG A 160 -6.32 -3.61 -16.31
N ASN A 161 -6.11 -3.98 -15.06
CA ASN A 161 -7.00 -3.64 -13.95
C ASN A 161 -6.75 -2.20 -13.50
N ILE A 162 -7.77 -1.35 -13.64
CA ILE A 162 -7.69 0.08 -13.32
C ILE A 162 -7.51 0.30 -11.81
N LYS A 163 -8.10 -0.54 -10.97
CA LYS A 163 -7.92 -0.48 -9.52
C LYS A 163 -6.46 -0.76 -9.12
N GLN A 164 -5.79 -1.68 -9.81
CA GLN A 164 -4.37 -1.95 -9.60
C GLN A 164 -3.49 -0.76 -10.00
N LEU A 165 -3.88 0.01 -11.03
CA LEU A 165 -3.16 1.25 -11.39
C LEU A 165 -3.11 2.23 -10.21
N VAL A 166 -4.27 2.50 -9.59
CA VAL A 166 -4.36 3.37 -8.41
C VAL A 166 -3.55 2.81 -7.25
N PHE A 167 -3.67 1.50 -7.01
CA PHE A 167 -2.94 0.80 -5.95
C PHE A 167 -1.42 0.92 -6.10
N TYR A 168 -0.86 0.62 -7.28
CA TYR A 168 0.58 0.73 -7.52
C TYR A 168 1.06 2.17 -7.40
N LEU A 169 0.36 3.12 -8.02
CA LEU A 169 0.72 4.53 -7.94
C LEU A 169 0.75 5.01 -6.48
N LYS A 170 -0.25 4.65 -5.68
CA LYS A 170 -0.32 4.98 -4.24
C LYS A 170 0.89 4.44 -3.48
N TYR A 171 1.22 3.16 -3.64
CA TYR A 171 2.32 2.55 -2.89
C TYR A 171 3.70 3.07 -3.32
N ILE A 172 3.92 3.32 -4.62
CA ILE A 172 5.19 3.87 -5.10
C ILE A 172 5.37 5.32 -4.63
N ILE A 173 4.30 6.13 -4.61
CA ILE A 173 4.33 7.48 -4.02
C ILE A 173 4.64 7.42 -2.52
N ILE A 174 3.99 6.55 -1.75
CA ILE A 174 4.26 6.40 -0.31
C ILE A 174 5.74 6.05 -0.08
N ILE A 175 6.28 5.09 -0.82
CA ILE A 175 7.70 4.71 -0.73
C ILE A 175 8.59 5.92 -1.02
N ARG A 176 8.32 6.67 -2.08
CA ARG A 176 9.06 7.89 -2.41
C ARG A 176 9.05 8.92 -1.29
N GLU A 177 7.88 9.18 -0.71
CA GLU A 177 7.75 10.13 0.40
C GLU A 177 8.53 9.67 1.64
N TRP A 178 8.57 8.37 1.95
CA TRP A 178 9.42 7.85 3.03
C TRP A 178 10.91 8.06 2.77
N PHE A 179 11.38 7.92 1.52
CA PHE A 179 12.77 8.27 1.16
C PHE A 179 13.05 9.75 1.42
N LYS A 180 12.11 10.62 1.05
CA LYS A 180 12.23 12.07 1.25
C LYS A 180 12.24 12.43 2.75
N GLU A 181 11.31 11.89 3.53
CA GLU A 181 11.22 12.12 4.98
C GLU A 181 12.47 11.62 5.72
N SER A 182 13.01 10.48 5.32
CA SER A 182 14.23 9.90 5.90
C SER A 182 15.53 10.53 5.38
N GLN A 183 15.43 11.51 4.46
CA GLN A 183 16.56 12.19 3.81
C GLN A 183 17.52 11.23 3.10
N ASN A 184 16.99 10.17 2.50
CA ASN A 184 17.73 9.25 1.66
C ASN A 184 17.60 9.62 0.18
N ILE A 185 18.59 9.24 -0.61
CA ILE A 185 18.56 9.43 -2.06
C ILE A 185 17.46 8.55 -2.67
N ILE A 186 16.54 9.18 -3.39
CA ILE A 186 15.46 8.48 -4.08
C ILE A 186 16.04 7.80 -5.32
N PRO A 187 15.88 6.47 -5.49
CA PRO A 187 16.29 5.81 -6.72
C PRO A 187 15.50 6.33 -7.92
N GLU A 188 16.21 6.69 -9.00
CA GLU A 188 15.63 7.31 -10.21
C GLU A 188 14.43 6.53 -10.78
N TYR A 189 14.51 5.19 -10.82
CA TYR A 189 13.42 4.36 -11.33
C TYR A 189 12.10 4.50 -10.56
N ILE A 190 12.13 4.97 -9.30
CA ILE A 190 10.91 5.25 -8.51
C ILE A 190 10.20 6.48 -9.09
N ASP A 191 10.94 7.57 -9.35
CA ASP A 191 10.40 8.78 -9.94
C ASP A 191 9.90 8.52 -11.38
N GLU A 192 10.64 7.74 -12.15
CA GLU A 192 10.25 7.31 -13.49
C GLU A 192 8.96 6.48 -13.46
N THR A 193 8.85 5.53 -12.54
CA THR A 193 7.62 4.71 -12.39
C THR A 193 6.42 5.55 -11.99
N ILE A 194 6.60 6.52 -11.10
CA ILE A 194 5.52 7.47 -10.71
C ILE A 194 5.08 8.29 -11.92
N TYR A 195 6.02 8.76 -12.73
CA TYR A 195 5.70 9.51 -13.94
C TYR A 195 4.80 8.72 -14.90
N TYR A 196 5.17 7.49 -15.23
CA TYR A 196 4.40 6.66 -16.16
C TYR A 196 3.05 6.21 -15.58
N LEU A 197 3.02 5.73 -14.35
CA LEU A 197 1.75 5.37 -13.67
C LEU A 197 0.84 6.59 -13.51
N GLY A 198 1.40 7.75 -13.16
CA GLY A 198 0.65 8.99 -13.02
C GLY A 198 0.08 9.49 -14.34
N SER A 199 0.86 9.36 -15.44
CA SER A 199 0.38 9.65 -16.79
C SER A 199 -0.78 8.73 -17.18
N SER A 200 -0.68 7.43 -16.89
CA SER A 200 -1.76 6.47 -17.11
C SER A 200 -2.98 6.75 -16.24
N TYR A 201 -2.77 7.14 -14.99
CA TYR A 201 -3.85 7.58 -14.10
C TYR A 201 -4.58 8.81 -14.66
N ALA A 202 -3.83 9.83 -15.12
CA ALA A 202 -4.44 11.02 -15.74
C ALA A 202 -5.19 10.66 -17.01
N PHE A 203 -4.67 9.75 -17.84
CA PHE A 203 -5.37 9.26 -19.03
C PHE A 203 -6.77 8.72 -18.71
N ILE A 204 -6.86 7.88 -17.65
CA ILE A 204 -8.14 7.26 -17.25
C ILE A 204 -9.06 8.29 -16.57
N TYR A 205 -8.55 9.04 -15.59
CA TYR A 205 -9.39 9.82 -14.66
C TYR A 205 -9.41 11.33 -14.92
N GLN A 206 -8.59 11.83 -15.82
CA GLN A 206 -8.61 13.26 -16.14
C GLN A 206 -9.95 13.63 -16.79
N ASN A 207 -10.68 14.52 -16.14
CA ASN A 207 -12.01 15.00 -16.55
C ASN A 207 -13.12 13.93 -16.55
N ILE A 208 -12.95 12.85 -15.81
CA ILE A 208 -14.02 11.89 -15.50
C ILE A 208 -14.41 12.10 -14.04
N ASN A 209 -15.70 12.33 -13.80
CA ASN A 209 -16.24 12.49 -12.45
C ASN A 209 -16.76 11.18 -11.87
N ASN A 210 -17.10 10.23 -12.72
CA ASN A 210 -17.60 8.92 -12.36
C ASN A 210 -16.57 7.82 -12.59
N ASP A 211 -16.79 6.68 -11.95
CA ASP A 211 -15.92 5.52 -12.09
C ASP A 211 -16.15 4.78 -13.40
N ILE A 212 -15.08 4.19 -13.92
CA ILE A 212 -15.14 3.24 -15.03
C ILE A 212 -15.45 1.86 -14.44
N PHE A 213 -16.58 1.27 -14.80
CA PHE A 213 -17.12 0.04 -14.22
C PHE A 213 -16.76 -1.23 -15.01
N PHE A 214 -15.48 -1.45 -15.31
CA PHE A 214 -15.01 -2.71 -15.90
C PHE A 214 -13.54 -2.99 -15.56
N ASN A 215 -13.04 -4.16 -15.91
CA ASN A 215 -11.68 -4.60 -15.68
C ASN A 215 -11.22 -4.46 -14.20
N GLY A 216 -12.05 -4.96 -13.28
CA GLY A 216 -11.75 -4.99 -11.85
C GLY A 216 -12.06 -3.69 -11.10
N ASN A 217 -12.59 -2.67 -11.77
CA ASN A 217 -12.95 -1.41 -11.14
C ASN A 217 -14.47 -1.34 -10.97
N TYR A 218 -14.99 -1.79 -9.83
CA TYR A 218 -16.44 -1.85 -9.60
C TYR A 218 -16.99 -0.71 -8.74
N LEU A 219 -16.19 -0.15 -7.86
CA LEU A 219 -16.52 1.02 -7.03
C LEU A 219 -15.20 1.58 -6.52
N SER A 220 -14.81 2.78 -6.93
CA SER A 220 -13.67 3.45 -6.36
C SER A 220 -14.02 4.89 -6.03
N ASP A 221 -13.78 5.30 -4.81
CA ASP A 221 -13.79 6.71 -4.46
C ASP A 221 -12.42 7.33 -4.82
N ASN A 222 -12.32 7.79 -6.07
CA ASN A 222 -11.11 8.47 -6.54
C ASN A 222 -10.95 9.87 -5.93
N GLN A 223 -11.97 10.42 -5.25
CA GLN A 223 -11.87 11.72 -4.60
C GLN A 223 -10.85 11.70 -3.48
N GLU A 224 -10.87 10.65 -2.65
CA GLU A 224 -9.87 10.49 -1.58
C GLU A 224 -8.45 10.39 -2.15
N PHE A 225 -8.27 9.61 -3.22
CA PHE A 225 -6.96 9.48 -3.87
C PHE A 225 -6.52 10.78 -4.55
N ASN A 226 -7.42 11.53 -5.18
CA ASN A 226 -7.12 12.85 -5.75
C ASN A 226 -6.72 13.86 -4.66
N GLN A 227 -7.37 13.83 -3.48
CA GLN A 227 -6.97 14.64 -2.33
C GLN A 227 -5.58 14.26 -1.83
N TYR A 228 -5.27 12.96 -1.77
CA TYR A 228 -3.96 12.44 -1.44
C TYR A 228 -2.89 12.96 -2.41
N LEU A 229 -3.09 12.84 -3.72
CA LEU A 229 -2.17 13.37 -4.74
C LEU A 229 -1.95 14.88 -4.58
N LYS A 230 -3.03 15.65 -4.41
CA LYS A 230 -2.96 17.10 -4.19
C LYS A 230 -2.18 17.46 -2.94
N ARG A 231 -2.37 16.74 -1.84
CA ARG A 231 -1.66 16.95 -0.56
C ARG A 231 -0.14 16.79 -0.72
N PHE A 232 0.31 15.84 -1.53
CA PHE A 232 1.73 15.60 -1.79
C PHE A 232 2.28 16.36 -3.01
N GLY A 233 1.48 17.23 -3.64
CA GLY A 233 1.89 18.05 -4.78
C GLY A 233 2.03 17.30 -6.10
N TYR A 234 1.42 16.13 -6.23
CA TYR A 234 1.42 15.38 -7.48
C TYR A 234 0.32 15.87 -8.41
N THR A 235 0.71 16.23 -9.64
CA THR A 235 -0.20 16.60 -10.72
C THR A 235 0.23 15.89 -11.99
N PHE A 236 -0.66 15.09 -12.55
CA PHE A 236 -0.42 14.34 -13.77
C PHE A 236 -1.31 14.85 -14.89
N LYS A 237 -0.83 14.77 -16.13
CA LYS A 237 -1.57 15.14 -17.34
C LYS A 237 -1.34 14.10 -18.40
N ASN A 238 -2.35 13.82 -19.19
CA ASN A 238 -2.25 13.00 -20.40
C ASN A 238 -3.34 13.44 -21.38
N GLU A 239 -2.98 13.66 -22.63
CA GLU A 239 -3.88 14.16 -23.68
C GLU A 239 -4.06 13.16 -24.83
N VAL A 240 -3.47 11.97 -24.72
CA VAL A 240 -3.64 10.94 -25.74
C VAL A 240 -5.07 10.37 -25.70
N LYS A 241 -5.51 9.82 -26.84
CA LYS A 241 -6.83 9.22 -26.94
C LYS A 241 -6.83 7.72 -26.69
N GLU A 242 -5.66 7.09 -26.79
CA GLU A 242 -5.48 5.65 -26.62
C GLU A 242 -4.23 5.37 -25.81
N LEU A 243 -4.34 4.49 -24.82
CA LEU A 243 -3.23 4.06 -23.97
C LEU A 243 -3.51 2.66 -23.41
N ALA A 244 -2.51 1.79 -23.43
CA ALA A 244 -2.55 0.45 -22.82
C ALA A 244 -3.81 -0.38 -23.20
N GLY A 245 -4.29 -0.23 -24.43
CA GLY A 245 -5.50 -0.92 -24.92
C GLY A 245 -6.82 -0.33 -24.43
N TYR A 246 -6.80 0.91 -23.93
CA TYR A 246 -8.00 1.70 -23.69
C TYR A 246 -8.07 2.84 -24.69
N ALA A 247 -9.27 3.15 -25.17
CA ALA A 247 -9.57 4.36 -25.91
C ALA A 247 -10.58 5.21 -25.14
N ILE A 248 -10.36 6.52 -25.11
CA ILE A 248 -11.26 7.48 -24.48
C ILE A 248 -11.66 8.54 -25.49
N LEU A 249 -12.95 8.55 -25.83
CA LEU A 249 -13.55 9.56 -26.69
C LEU A 249 -14.32 10.56 -25.82
N ARG A 250 -14.01 11.83 -25.97
CA ARG A 250 -14.58 12.91 -25.16
C ARG A 250 -15.17 14.00 -26.04
N ASN A 251 -16.35 14.44 -25.68
CA ASN A 251 -16.92 15.71 -26.17
C ASN A 251 -17.49 16.49 -24.99
N LYS A 252 -18.20 17.61 -25.26
CA LYS A 252 -18.76 18.47 -24.20
C LYS A 252 -19.87 17.82 -23.36
N LYS A 253 -20.42 16.69 -23.79
CA LYS A 253 -21.61 16.06 -23.21
C LYS A 253 -21.42 14.60 -22.84
N ILE A 254 -20.49 13.90 -23.48
CA ILE A 254 -20.35 12.46 -23.36
C ILE A 254 -18.87 12.11 -23.28
N ILE A 255 -18.52 11.23 -22.35
CA ILE A 255 -17.23 10.57 -22.27
C ILE A 255 -17.49 9.08 -22.50
N LEU A 256 -16.83 8.50 -23.48
CA LEU A 256 -16.89 7.06 -23.78
C LEU A 256 -15.52 6.45 -23.56
N THR A 257 -15.43 5.50 -22.65
CA THR A 257 -14.23 4.69 -22.42
C THR A 257 -14.46 3.29 -22.97
N MET A 258 -13.54 2.82 -23.79
CA MET A 258 -13.61 1.54 -24.47
C MET A 258 -12.38 0.69 -24.15
N ASP A 259 -12.59 -0.57 -23.89
CA ASP A 259 -11.54 -1.58 -23.93
C ASP A 259 -11.35 -2.04 -25.37
N ILE A 260 -10.23 -1.66 -25.99
CA ILE A 260 -9.88 -1.98 -27.41
C ILE A 260 -8.66 -2.89 -27.50
N GLY A 261 -8.09 -3.29 -26.37
CA GLY A 261 -6.88 -4.08 -26.33
C GLY A 261 -7.11 -5.58 -26.40
N SER A 262 -6.03 -6.31 -26.64
CA SER A 262 -6.02 -7.76 -26.53
C SER A 262 -6.18 -8.21 -25.07
N SER A 263 -6.73 -9.43 -24.88
CA SER A 263 -6.81 -10.02 -23.55
C SER A 263 -5.43 -10.13 -22.90
N PRO A 264 -5.28 -9.83 -21.62
CA PRO A 264 -4.03 -10.06 -20.90
C PRO A 264 -3.70 -11.55 -20.82
N ASN A 265 -2.45 -11.89 -20.54
CA ASN A 265 -2.04 -13.27 -20.30
C ASN A 265 -2.87 -13.90 -19.17
N LYS A 266 -2.99 -15.23 -19.16
CA LYS A 266 -3.79 -15.98 -18.18
C LYS A 266 -3.50 -15.59 -16.72
N ASP A 267 -2.25 -15.34 -16.39
CA ASP A 267 -1.84 -14.96 -15.03
C ASP A 267 -2.39 -13.60 -14.57
N PHE A 268 -2.90 -12.79 -15.51
CA PHE A 268 -3.42 -11.45 -15.26
C PHE A 268 -4.90 -11.29 -15.63
N SER A 269 -5.59 -12.35 -16.02
CA SER A 269 -6.92 -12.27 -16.64
C SER A 269 -8.09 -12.37 -15.66
N LYS A 270 -7.85 -12.45 -14.36
CA LYS A 270 -8.87 -12.71 -13.33
C LYS A 270 -10.08 -11.74 -13.40
N ASP A 271 -9.83 -10.45 -13.63
CA ASP A 271 -10.86 -9.41 -13.62
C ASP A 271 -11.09 -8.80 -14.99
N TYR A 272 -10.55 -9.40 -16.06
CA TYR A 272 -10.60 -8.83 -17.39
C TYR A 272 -11.94 -9.07 -18.08
N GLN A 273 -12.47 -8.03 -18.71
CA GLN A 273 -13.74 -8.01 -19.45
C GLN A 273 -13.50 -7.52 -20.86
N ALA A 274 -13.40 -8.46 -21.81
CA ALA A 274 -13.11 -8.15 -23.21
C ALA A 274 -14.18 -7.23 -23.84
N GLY A 275 -13.74 -6.18 -24.53
CA GLY A 275 -14.62 -5.28 -25.31
C GLY A 275 -15.61 -4.49 -24.45
N ALA A 276 -15.31 -4.28 -23.17
CA ALA A 276 -16.18 -3.53 -22.27
C ALA A 276 -16.25 -2.03 -22.65
N LEU A 277 -17.41 -1.45 -22.42
CA LEU A 277 -17.69 -0.03 -22.64
C LEU A 277 -18.19 0.61 -21.35
N SER A 278 -17.73 1.82 -21.09
CA SER A 278 -18.27 2.71 -20.06
C SER A 278 -18.52 4.08 -20.66
N PHE A 279 -19.64 4.71 -20.31
CA PHE A 279 -19.97 6.06 -20.77
C PHE A 279 -20.57 6.89 -19.65
N GLU A 280 -20.25 8.17 -19.66
CA GLU A 280 -20.71 9.21 -18.75
C GLU A 280 -21.38 10.33 -19.52
#